data_ff54893ae445f9d4cb881a95ac357e19
#
_entry.id   ff54893ae445f9d4cb881a95ac357e19
#
_cell.length_a   1.000
_cell.length_b   1.000
_cell.length_c   1.000
_cell.angle_alpha   90.00
_cell.angle_beta   90.00
_cell.angle_gamma   90.00
#
_symmetry.space_group_name_H-M   'P 1'
#
loop_
_entity.id
_entity.type
_entity.pdbx_description
1 polymer ?
#
loop_
_entity_poly.entity_id
_entity_poly.type
_entity_poly.pdbx_seq_one_letter_code
_entity_poly.pdbx_strand_id
1 'polypeptide(L)'
;MDQANILIIGGGVIGCSIAREVSQRWQDVFLVEQFPRVGMATSTRNSGVIHSGIYYTKDSLKARLCVEGNRLSYEFCAKHNVPHRKTGKLVVAANAHEEPELEALMQRGRGNGVEGLSIIGPKEIQAREPHIRGTAALDVPSTGILSAEDLVRTHARLATDNGANIVTRAKVVALTPTKGAVRVDLEIGDEDDMQKESIEARCVVNAAGLFADEIAAMLGNKSWKIYPVRGEYCEVRGPRSSLINSLVYPLPHHDGLSLGVHFTKTLWGTFLLGPTATYVEGKDNYERDRLPIREFAESAQVLLPEVKESDLQLGYSGLRPKLVPPTGKGIADFVITRDPAVPQAIHLVGMESPGLTAASAVAEHVSKLVAETFD
;
A
#
# COMPACT_ATOMS: atom_id res chain seq x y z
N MET A 1 -22.95 -17.60 21.25
CA MET A 1 -22.06 -16.55 20.68
C MET A 1 -20.78 -17.28 20.35
N ASP A 2 -20.36 -17.17 19.10
CA ASP A 2 -19.12 -17.80 18.65
C ASP A 2 -17.92 -17.12 19.27
N GLN A 3 -16.84 -17.86 19.44
CA GLN A 3 -15.61 -17.36 20.04
C GLN A 3 -14.47 -17.41 19.04
N ALA A 4 -13.62 -16.38 19.08
CA ALA A 4 -12.39 -16.31 18.31
C ALA A 4 -11.22 -16.03 19.24
N ASN A 5 -10.08 -16.65 19.00
CA ASN A 5 -8.83 -16.19 19.59
C ASN A 5 -8.42 -14.86 18.99
N ILE A 6 -8.42 -14.76 17.67
CA ILE A 6 -7.99 -13.55 16.94
C ILE A 6 -9.05 -13.25 15.87
N LEU A 7 -9.55 -12.01 15.85
CA LEU A 7 -10.39 -11.49 14.78
C LEU A 7 -9.73 -10.32 14.10
N ILE A 8 -9.52 -10.42 12.78
CA ILE A 8 -8.89 -9.42 11.94
C ILE A 8 -9.97 -8.73 11.12
N ILE A 9 -10.03 -7.40 11.18
CA ILE A 9 -11.00 -6.58 10.46
C ILE A 9 -10.34 -6.00 9.21
N GLY A 10 -10.79 -6.42 8.04
CA GLY A 10 -10.34 -5.96 6.73
C GLY A 10 -9.50 -6.98 5.96
N GLY A 11 -10.01 -7.40 4.80
CA GLY A 11 -9.38 -8.36 3.89
C GLY A 11 -8.47 -7.74 2.84
N GLY A 12 -7.81 -6.61 3.14
CA GLY A 12 -6.74 -6.04 2.32
C GLY A 12 -5.44 -6.83 2.47
N VAL A 13 -4.37 -6.39 1.76
CA VAL A 13 -3.06 -7.06 1.80
C VAL A 13 -2.51 -7.17 3.23
N ILE A 14 -2.74 -6.14 4.05
CA ILE A 14 -2.28 -6.11 5.45
C ILE A 14 -3.02 -7.17 6.27
N GLY A 15 -4.37 -7.17 6.24
CA GLY A 15 -5.15 -8.13 7.02
C GLY A 15 -4.94 -9.57 6.58
N CYS A 16 -4.87 -9.84 5.26
CA CYS A 16 -4.58 -11.17 4.74
C CYS A 16 -3.16 -11.65 5.12
N SER A 17 -2.17 -10.75 5.10
CA SER A 17 -0.80 -11.06 5.52
C SER A 17 -0.73 -11.37 7.02
N ILE A 18 -1.43 -10.60 7.85
CA ILE A 18 -1.53 -10.85 9.31
C ILE A 18 -2.24 -12.19 9.55
N ALA A 19 -3.39 -12.44 8.88
CA ALA A 19 -4.12 -13.70 9.03
C ALA A 19 -3.23 -14.91 8.72
N ARG A 20 -2.46 -14.86 7.61
CA ARG A 20 -1.49 -15.90 7.27
C ARG A 20 -0.44 -16.09 8.37
N GLU A 21 0.08 -15.00 8.92
CA GLU A 21 1.15 -15.05 9.90
C GLU A 21 0.68 -15.64 11.24
N VAL A 22 -0.43 -15.12 11.75
CA VAL A 22 -0.94 -15.54 13.06
C VAL A 22 -1.55 -16.95 13.02
N SER A 23 -2.16 -17.37 11.91
CA SER A 23 -2.74 -18.72 11.77
C SER A 23 -1.70 -19.85 11.75
N GLN A 24 -0.42 -19.54 11.61
CA GLN A 24 0.66 -20.54 11.78
C GLN A 24 0.83 -20.94 13.26
N ARG A 25 0.41 -20.10 14.20
CA ARG A 25 0.63 -20.28 15.63
C ARG A 25 -0.66 -20.41 16.44
N TRP A 26 -1.72 -19.73 16.05
CA TRP A 26 -2.99 -19.71 16.78
C TRP A 26 -4.13 -20.33 15.95
N GLN A 27 -5.02 -21.01 16.65
CA GLN A 27 -6.28 -21.49 16.09
C GLN A 27 -7.39 -20.47 16.33
N ASP A 28 -8.57 -20.72 15.75
CA ASP A 28 -9.75 -19.85 15.85
C ASP A 28 -9.43 -18.42 15.42
N VAL A 29 -8.73 -18.31 14.29
CA VAL A 29 -8.41 -17.05 13.63
C VAL A 29 -9.50 -16.75 12.60
N PHE A 30 -10.13 -15.57 12.74
CA PHE A 30 -11.12 -15.06 11.79
C PHE A 30 -10.61 -13.80 11.11
N LEU A 31 -10.89 -13.68 9.81
CA LEU A 31 -10.73 -12.45 9.06
C LEU A 31 -12.10 -12.10 8.47
N VAL A 32 -12.59 -10.88 8.76
CA VAL A 32 -13.84 -10.37 8.24
C VAL A 32 -13.60 -9.25 7.24
N GLU A 33 -14.28 -9.32 6.07
CA GLU A 33 -14.15 -8.36 4.98
C GLU A 33 -15.54 -7.93 4.51
N GLN A 34 -15.78 -6.62 4.45
CA GLN A 34 -17.10 -6.08 4.06
C GLN A 34 -17.43 -6.29 2.57
N PHE A 35 -16.43 -6.39 1.70
CA PHE A 35 -16.64 -6.61 0.27
C PHE A 35 -16.81 -8.09 -0.07
N PRO A 36 -17.35 -8.42 -1.27
CA PRO A 36 -17.56 -9.81 -1.70
C PRO A 36 -16.27 -10.63 -1.84
N ARG A 37 -15.10 -9.99 -1.92
CA ARG A 37 -13.80 -10.65 -2.06
C ARG A 37 -12.74 -9.85 -1.33
N VAL A 38 -11.67 -10.52 -0.92
CA VAL A 38 -10.47 -9.85 -0.39
C VAL A 38 -9.82 -8.95 -1.45
N GLY A 39 -9.17 -7.88 -1.01
CA GLY A 39 -8.37 -6.99 -1.84
C GLY A 39 -9.13 -5.95 -2.67
N MET A 40 -10.43 -5.85 -2.59
CA MET A 40 -11.23 -5.00 -3.50
C MET A 40 -11.05 -3.49 -3.32
N ALA A 41 -10.48 -3.03 -2.21
CA ALA A 41 -10.23 -1.60 -1.96
C ALA A 41 -8.80 -1.18 -2.39
N THR A 42 -8.07 -0.51 -1.53
CA THR A 42 -6.73 0.07 -1.78
C THR A 42 -5.69 -0.94 -2.28
N SER A 43 -5.76 -2.19 -1.81
CA SER A 43 -4.71 -3.19 -1.99
C SER A 43 -4.48 -3.61 -3.44
N THR A 44 -5.48 -3.57 -4.31
CA THR A 44 -5.37 -3.92 -5.73
C THR A 44 -5.54 -2.73 -6.68
N ARG A 45 -5.75 -1.54 -6.11
CA ARG A 45 -5.88 -0.28 -6.87
C ARG A 45 -4.62 0.58 -6.72
N ASN A 46 -3.47 0.01 -7.06
CA ASN A 46 -2.14 0.63 -6.99
C ASN A 46 -1.24 0.12 -8.12
N SER A 47 -0.04 0.67 -8.26
CA SER A 47 0.89 0.33 -9.35
C SER A 47 1.70 -0.96 -9.12
N GLY A 48 1.47 -1.71 -8.06
CA GLY A 48 2.15 -2.98 -7.77
C GLY A 48 3.65 -2.87 -7.50
N VAL A 49 4.13 -1.71 -7.08
CA VAL A 49 5.56 -1.46 -6.90
C VAL A 49 6.07 -2.06 -5.58
N ILE A 50 7.15 -2.84 -5.66
CA ILE A 50 7.97 -3.24 -4.53
C ILE A 50 8.95 -2.09 -4.26
N HIS A 51 8.66 -1.26 -3.26
CA HIS A 51 9.46 -0.09 -2.90
C HIS A 51 10.74 -0.48 -2.16
N SER A 52 11.78 0.34 -2.29
CA SER A 52 13.09 0.11 -1.64
C SER A 52 13.20 0.71 -0.23
N GLY A 53 12.45 1.79 0.08
CA GLY A 53 12.57 2.50 1.36
C GLY A 53 13.30 3.85 1.31
N ILE A 54 13.71 4.34 0.12
CA ILE A 54 14.54 5.55 -0.03
C ILE A 54 13.87 6.85 0.42
N TYR A 55 12.52 6.91 0.44
CA TYR A 55 11.78 8.17 0.64
C TYR A 55 11.45 8.47 2.11
N TYR A 56 11.50 7.48 2.98
CA TYR A 56 10.93 7.60 4.33
C TYR A 56 11.94 8.17 5.33
N THR A 57 11.42 8.82 6.35
CA THR A 57 12.21 9.34 7.46
C THR A 57 12.93 8.19 8.16
N LYS A 58 14.21 8.40 8.45
CA LYS A 58 15.03 7.42 9.16
C LYS A 58 14.34 7.00 10.47
N ASP A 59 14.45 5.71 10.79
CA ASP A 59 13.91 5.07 11.99
C ASP A 59 12.37 5.03 12.09
N SER A 60 11.64 5.59 11.11
CA SER A 60 10.19 5.46 11.03
C SER A 60 9.76 4.00 10.77
N LEU A 61 8.52 3.66 11.14
CA LEU A 61 7.93 2.35 10.82
C LEU A 61 7.90 2.13 9.30
N LYS A 62 7.55 3.16 8.53
CA LYS A 62 7.57 3.10 7.06
C LYS A 62 8.96 2.75 6.52
N ALA A 63 10.03 3.36 7.04
CA ALA A 63 11.39 3.07 6.60
C ALA A 63 11.78 1.62 6.92
N ARG A 64 11.69 1.23 8.19
CA ARG A 64 12.09 -0.11 8.66
C ARG A 64 11.30 -1.22 7.99
N LEU A 65 9.96 -1.11 8.03
CA LEU A 65 9.07 -2.15 7.50
C LEU A 65 9.08 -2.21 5.96
N CYS A 66 9.43 -1.10 5.27
CA CYS A 66 9.60 -1.10 3.83
C CYS A 66 10.89 -1.82 3.41
N VAL A 67 12.01 -1.54 4.04
CA VAL A 67 13.29 -2.17 3.72
C VAL A 67 13.23 -3.68 3.98
N GLU A 68 12.73 -4.08 5.13
CA GLU A 68 12.50 -5.49 5.45
C GLU A 68 11.47 -6.13 4.52
N GLY A 69 10.34 -5.46 4.31
CA GLY A 69 9.27 -5.91 3.43
C GLY A 69 9.69 -6.04 1.98
N ASN A 70 10.65 -5.24 1.50
CA ASN A 70 11.24 -5.40 0.16
C ASN A 70 11.84 -6.80 0.00
N ARG A 71 12.71 -7.20 0.91
CA ARG A 71 13.34 -8.53 0.92
C ARG A 71 12.29 -9.63 1.01
N LEU A 72 11.40 -9.54 2.01
CA LEU A 72 10.34 -10.51 2.25
C LEU A 72 9.36 -10.64 1.07
N SER A 73 9.07 -9.54 0.35
CA SER A 73 8.20 -9.57 -0.83
C SER A 73 8.80 -10.42 -1.95
N TYR A 74 10.09 -10.27 -2.26
CA TYR A 74 10.75 -11.09 -3.27
C TYR A 74 10.80 -12.57 -2.87
N GLU A 75 11.16 -12.86 -1.63
CA GLU A 75 11.19 -14.24 -1.09
C GLU A 75 9.80 -14.88 -1.13
N PHE A 76 8.77 -14.16 -0.68
CA PHE A 76 7.40 -14.63 -0.70
C PHE A 76 6.91 -14.89 -2.13
N CYS A 77 7.10 -13.93 -3.03
CA CYS A 77 6.65 -14.04 -4.41
C CYS A 77 7.34 -15.21 -5.12
N ALA A 78 8.64 -15.38 -4.94
CA ALA A 78 9.38 -16.50 -5.51
C ALA A 78 8.90 -17.85 -4.95
N LYS A 79 8.74 -17.95 -3.63
CA LYS A 79 8.30 -19.18 -2.95
C LYS A 79 6.89 -19.63 -3.36
N HIS A 80 5.99 -18.67 -3.58
CA HIS A 80 4.57 -18.94 -3.82
C HIS A 80 4.11 -18.68 -5.25
N ASN A 81 5.04 -18.45 -6.19
CA ASN A 81 4.77 -18.19 -7.61
C ASN A 81 3.86 -16.98 -7.84
N VAL A 82 3.94 -15.94 -6.99
CA VAL A 82 3.29 -14.67 -7.26
C VAL A 82 4.06 -13.95 -8.36
N PRO A 83 3.40 -13.54 -9.47
CA PRO A 83 4.08 -12.83 -10.55
C PRO A 83 4.78 -11.57 -10.04
N HIS A 84 6.07 -11.47 -10.29
CA HIS A 84 6.89 -10.34 -9.87
C HIS A 84 8.12 -10.18 -10.77
N ARG A 85 8.73 -9.00 -10.75
CA ARG A 85 9.98 -8.71 -11.47
C ARG A 85 10.80 -7.68 -10.71
N LYS A 86 12.08 -7.94 -10.51
CA LYS A 86 13.05 -6.95 -10.01
C LYS A 86 13.54 -6.12 -11.19
N THR A 87 12.95 -4.94 -11.38
CA THR A 87 13.18 -4.07 -12.55
C THR A 87 14.25 -3.00 -12.28
N GLY A 88 14.52 -2.72 -11.02
CA GLY A 88 15.15 -1.46 -10.64
C GLY A 88 14.22 -0.28 -10.84
N LYS A 89 14.70 0.90 -10.49
CA LYS A 89 14.03 2.19 -10.67
C LYS A 89 15.07 3.27 -10.88
N LEU A 90 14.77 4.22 -11.76
CA LEU A 90 15.51 5.48 -11.88
C LEU A 90 14.67 6.60 -11.24
N VAL A 91 15.26 7.38 -10.32
CA VAL A 91 14.72 8.68 -9.92
C VAL A 91 15.52 9.73 -10.66
N VAL A 92 14.87 10.46 -11.57
CA VAL A 92 15.54 11.29 -12.57
C VAL A 92 15.44 12.77 -12.21
N ALA A 93 16.57 13.47 -12.21
CA ALA A 93 16.64 14.93 -12.22
C ALA A 93 16.44 15.44 -13.65
N ALA A 94 15.42 16.26 -13.85
CA ALA A 94 15.13 16.84 -15.17
C ALA A 94 16.18 17.89 -15.58
N ASN A 95 16.84 18.52 -14.63
CA ASN A 95 17.82 19.58 -14.82
C ASN A 95 18.87 19.58 -13.71
N ALA A 96 19.99 20.32 -13.91
CA ALA A 96 21.12 20.35 -12.99
C ALA A 96 20.79 20.94 -11.59
N HIS A 97 19.74 21.75 -11.46
CA HIS A 97 19.34 22.32 -10.16
C HIS A 97 18.72 21.25 -9.24
N GLU A 98 18.24 20.16 -9.80
CA GLU A 98 17.64 19.04 -9.08
C GLU A 98 18.66 17.99 -8.63
N GLU A 99 19.87 17.98 -9.18
CA GLU A 99 20.91 16.96 -8.87
C GLU A 99 21.27 16.87 -7.38
N PRO A 100 21.40 17.99 -6.63
CA PRO A 100 21.67 17.89 -5.18
C PRO A 100 20.60 17.13 -4.39
N GLU A 101 19.35 17.12 -4.88
CA GLU A 101 18.26 16.39 -4.23
C GLU A 101 18.38 14.88 -4.43
N LEU A 102 18.94 14.43 -5.58
CA LEU A 102 19.27 13.02 -5.78
C LEU A 102 20.30 12.52 -4.76
N GLU A 103 21.34 13.33 -4.51
CA GLU A 103 22.36 12.99 -3.51
C GLU A 103 21.73 12.91 -2.11
N ALA A 104 20.91 13.90 -1.73
CA ALA A 104 20.19 13.89 -0.46
C ALA A 104 19.28 12.67 -0.32
N LEU A 105 18.59 12.27 -1.40
CA LEU A 105 17.73 11.09 -1.44
C LEU A 105 18.56 9.80 -1.32
N MET A 106 19.71 9.73 -1.98
CA MET A 106 20.64 8.60 -1.87
C MET A 106 21.16 8.43 -0.43
N GLN A 107 21.58 9.53 0.22
CA GLN A 107 22.04 9.48 1.60
C GLN A 107 20.92 9.05 2.56
N ARG A 108 19.69 9.51 2.35
CA ARG A 108 18.52 9.06 3.11
C ARG A 108 18.29 7.56 2.92
N GLY A 109 18.32 7.08 1.67
CA GLY A 109 18.16 5.65 1.36
C GLY A 109 19.21 4.78 2.02
N ARG A 110 20.49 5.19 1.95
CA ARG A 110 21.61 4.52 2.65
C ARG A 110 21.41 4.51 4.16
N GLY A 111 20.97 5.64 4.72
CA GLY A 111 20.63 5.75 6.14
C GLY A 111 19.49 4.85 6.60
N ASN A 112 18.61 4.45 5.68
CA ASN A 112 17.53 3.48 5.89
C ASN A 112 17.97 2.02 5.66
N GLY A 113 19.22 1.78 5.21
CA GLY A 113 19.71 0.44 4.91
C GLY A 113 19.43 -0.05 3.49
N VAL A 114 19.11 0.85 2.56
CA VAL A 114 18.93 0.48 1.14
C VAL A 114 20.29 0.36 0.46
N GLU A 115 20.58 -0.80 -0.08
CA GLU A 115 21.84 -1.13 -0.72
C GLU A 115 21.84 -0.88 -2.24
N GLY A 116 23.04 -0.77 -2.82
CA GLY A 116 23.26 -0.70 -4.27
C GLY A 116 22.87 0.63 -4.90
N LEU A 117 22.62 1.69 -4.12
CA LEU A 117 22.28 3.01 -4.62
C LEU A 117 23.49 3.71 -5.27
N SER A 118 23.31 4.25 -6.47
CA SER A 118 24.32 5.03 -7.19
C SER A 118 23.69 6.16 -8.01
N ILE A 119 24.43 7.25 -8.18
CA ILE A 119 24.07 8.31 -9.13
C ILE A 119 24.68 7.96 -10.48
N ILE A 120 23.86 8.03 -11.52
CA ILE A 120 24.23 7.76 -12.91
C ILE A 120 24.04 9.01 -13.77
N GLY A 121 24.84 9.13 -14.83
CA GLY A 121 24.80 10.27 -15.76
C GLY A 121 23.87 10.05 -16.96
N PRO A 122 23.74 11.07 -17.84
CA PRO A 122 22.81 11.05 -18.97
C PRO A 122 23.05 9.89 -19.95
N LYS A 123 24.30 9.49 -20.16
CA LYS A 123 24.65 8.38 -21.07
C LYS A 123 24.09 7.04 -20.56
N GLU A 124 24.16 6.81 -19.25
CA GLU A 124 23.65 5.59 -18.63
C GLU A 124 22.13 5.61 -18.56
N ILE A 125 21.52 6.78 -18.31
CA ILE A 125 20.07 6.96 -18.41
C ILE A 125 19.59 6.56 -19.80
N GLN A 126 20.19 7.12 -20.87
CA GLN A 126 19.84 6.81 -22.24
C GLN A 126 20.07 5.35 -22.64
N ALA A 127 21.11 4.71 -22.10
CA ALA A 127 21.37 3.29 -22.36
C ALA A 127 20.27 2.39 -21.77
N ARG A 128 19.66 2.76 -20.64
CA ARG A 128 18.61 1.99 -19.96
C ARG A 128 17.21 2.40 -20.39
N GLU A 129 16.98 3.70 -20.54
CA GLU A 129 15.70 4.33 -20.88
C GLU A 129 15.91 5.34 -22.04
N PRO A 130 15.96 4.88 -23.29
CA PRO A 130 16.39 5.70 -24.45
C PRO A 130 15.53 6.96 -24.68
N HIS A 131 14.28 6.95 -24.23
CA HIS A 131 13.32 8.04 -24.43
C HIS A 131 13.25 9.01 -23.24
N ILE A 132 13.89 8.66 -22.10
CA ILE A 132 13.90 9.51 -20.91
C ILE A 132 14.98 10.59 -21.04
N ARG A 133 14.61 11.82 -20.67
CA ARG A 133 15.52 12.96 -20.58
C ARG A 133 15.75 13.33 -19.13
N GLY A 134 17.01 13.56 -18.80
CA GLY A 134 17.46 13.99 -17.49
C GLY A 134 18.96 14.22 -17.47
N THR A 135 19.43 14.99 -16.50
CA THR A 135 20.86 15.32 -16.32
C THR A 135 21.58 14.34 -15.43
N ALA A 136 20.87 13.73 -14.48
CA ALA A 136 21.34 12.67 -13.60
C ALA A 136 20.16 11.81 -13.12
N ALA A 137 20.45 10.62 -12.61
CA ALA A 137 19.44 9.81 -11.93
C ALA A 137 20.02 9.02 -10.75
N LEU A 138 19.22 8.81 -9.72
CA LEU A 138 19.50 7.84 -8.69
C LEU A 138 19.02 6.45 -9.17
N ASP A 139 19.96 5.54 -9.33
CA ASP A 139 19.67 4.12 -9.59
C ASP A 139 19.31 3.39 -8.29
N VAL A 140 18.17 2.69 -8.29
CA VAL A 140 17.62 2.00 -7.14
C VAL A 140 17.33 0.55 -7.52
N PRO A 141 18.33 -0.35 -7.53
CA PRO A 141 18.23 -1.69 -8.09
C PRO A 141 17.32 -2.64 -7.30
N SER A 142 17.05 -2.36 -6.03
CA SER A 142 16.18 -3.20 -5.18
C SER A 142 14.68 -3.01 -5.45
N THR A 143 14.29 -2.00 -6.23
CA THR A 143 12.89 -1.76 -6.60
C THR A 143 12.41 -2.76 -7.65
N GLY A 144 11.13 -3.11 -7.61
CA GLY A 144 10.49 -3.97 -8.62
C GLY A 144 8.98 -3.81 -8.65
N ILE A 145 8.34 -4.77 -9.30
CA ILE A 145 6.88 -4.85 -9.45
C ILE A 145 6.38 -6.24 -9.13
N LEU A 146 5.16 -6.32 -8.64
CA LEU A 146 4.44 -7.57 -8.38
C LEU A 146 2.95 -7.45 -8.75
N SER A 147 2.30 -8.60 -8.90
CA SER A 147 0.84 -8.67 -9.00
C SER A 147 0.23 -8.51 -7.60
N ALA A 148 -0.32 -7.32 -7.33
CA ALA A 148 -0.94 -7.01 -6.03
C ALA A 148 -2.14 -7.91 -5.74
N GLU A 149 -2.91 -8.25 -6.78
CA GLU A 149 -4.08 -9.13 -6.66
C GLU A 149 -3.67 -10.56 -6.28
N ASP A 150 -2.66 -11.14 -6.96
CA ASP A 150 -2.17 -12.47 -6.65
C ASP A 150 -1.48 -12.51 -5.28
N LEU A 151 -0.81 -11.43 -4.87
CA LEU A 151 -0.23 -11.31 -3.54
C LEU A 151 -1.32 -11.44 -2.46
N VAL A 152 -2.40 -10.65 -2.56
CA VAL A 152 -3.51 -10.69 -1.59
C VAL A 152 -4.17 -12.07 -1.56
N ARG A 153 -4.49 -12.63 -2.74
CA ARG A 153 -5.11 -13.96 -2.85
C ARG A 153 -4.23 -15.05 -2.27
N THR A 154 -2.92 -14.96 -2.50
CA THR A 154 -1.96 -15.96 -1.98
C THR A 154 -1.88 -15.88 -0.46
N HIS A 155 -1.82 -14.69 0.14
CA HIS A 155 -1.88 -14.55 1.59
C HIS A 155 -3.18 -15.10 2.17
N ALA A 156 -4.33 -14.77 1.57
CA ALA A 156 -5.64 -15.27 2.02
C ALA A 156 -5.72 -16.80 1.94
N ARG A 157 -5.32 -17.38 0.81
CA ARG A 157 -5.30 -18.84 0.63
C ARG A 157 -4.43 -19.52 1.68
N LEU A 158 -3.21 -19.03 1.89
CA LEU A 158 -2.30 -19.60 2.88
C LEU A 158 -2.83 -19.47 4.32
N ALA A 159 -3.54 -18.39 4.64
CA ALA A 159 -4.23 -18.25 5.92
C ALA A 159 -5.31 -19.34 6.09
N THR A 160 -6.11 -19.58 5.05
CA THR A 160 -7.13 -20.65 5.04
C THR A 160 -6.50 -22.04 5.11
N ASP A 161 -5.40 -22.26 4.38
CA ASP A 161 -4.65 -23.54 4.43
C ASP A 161 -4.11 -23.83 5.86
N ASN A 162 -3.84 -22.78 6.64
CA ASN A 162 -3.45 -22.86 8.06
C ASN A 162 -4.64 -22.94 9.03
N GLY A 163 -5.89 -22.97 8.54
CA GLY A 163 -7.09 -23.08 9.36
C GLY A 163 -7.76 -21.76 9.75
N ALA A 164 -7.36 -20.62 9.19
CA ALA A 164 -8.08 -19.37 9.40
C ALA A 164 -9.39 -19.32 8.63
N ASN A 165 -10.43 -18.76 9.25
CA ASN A 165 -11.75 -18.54 8.64
C ASN A 165 -11.81 -17.15 8.02
N ILE A 166 -11.99 -17.07 6.70
CA ILE A 166 -12.17 -15.79 5.97
C ILE A 166 -13.65 -15.64 5.61
N VAL A 167 -14.29 -14.63 6.20
CA VAL A 167 -15.69 -14.30 5.97
C VAL A 167 -15.78 -12.99 5.19
N THR A 168 -16.25 -13.08 3.95
CA THR A 168 -16.50 -11.93 3.09
C THR A 168 -17.97 -11.49 3.19
N ARG A 169 -18.31 -10.29 2.67
CA ARG A 169 -19.61 -9.63 2.89
C ARG A 169 -19.97 -9.51 4.37
N ALA A 170 -18.96 -9.35 5.22
CA ALA A 170 -19.10 -9.24 6.67
C ALA A 170 -18.61 -7.87 7.13
N LYS A 171 -19.55 -6.97 7.39
CA LYS A 171 -19.27 -5.61 7.84
C LYS A 171 -19.34 -5.54 9.35
N VAL A 172 -18.26 -5.07 9.98
CA VAL A 172 -18.27 -4.73 11.41
C VAL A 172 -19.11 -3.48 11.62
N VAL A 173 -20.09 -3.55 12.52
CA VAL A 173 -21.01 -2.44 12.82
C VAL A 173 -20.87 -1.93 14.24
N ALA A 174 -20.37 -2.74 15.18
CA ALA A 174 -20.06 -2.30 16.52
C ALA A 174 -18.93 -3.14 17.15
N LEU A 175 -18.19 -2.51 18.04
CA LEU A 175 -17.20 -3.15 18.91
C LEU A 175 -17.53 -2.78 20.37
N THR A 176 -17.68 -3.79 21.22
CA THR A 176 -18.00 -3.61 22.65
C THR A 176 -17.00 -4.36 23.51
N PRO A 177 -16.20 -3.67 24.33
CA PRO A 177 -15.31 -4.33 25.27
C PRO A 177 -16.08 -5.21 26.27
N THR A 178 -15.57 -6.41 26.52
CA THR A 178 -16.07 -7.35 27.53
C THR A 178 -14.94 -7.73 28.50
N LYS A 179 -15.22 -8.63 29.41
CA LYS A 179 -14.19 -9.07 30.37
C LYS A 179 -13.12 -9.93 29.67
N GLY A 180 -11.99 -9.31 29.28
CA GLY A 180 -10.86 -10.00 28.64
C GLY A 180 -10.99 -10.25 27.15
N ALA A 181 -12.03 -9.70 26.49
CA ALA A 181 -12.29 -9.84 25.07
C ALA A 181 -12.99 -8.61 24.49
N VAL A 182 -13.28 -8.64 23.20
CA VAL A 182 -14.09 -7.64 22.51
C VAL A 182 -15.22 -8.38 21.77
N ARG A 183 -16.45 -8.01 22.03
CA ARG A 183 -17.59 -8.43 21.21
C ARG A 183 -17.59 -7.62 19.92
N VAL A 184 -17.68 -8.32 18.82
CA VAL A 184 -17.71 -7.78 17.46
C VAL A 184 -19.08 -8.09 16.86
N ASP A 185 -19.86 -7.07 16.59
CA ASP A 185 -21.17 -7.22 15.93
C ASP A 185 -20.99 -7.03 14.41
N LEU A 186 -21.55 -7.95 13.64
CA LEU A 186 -21.39 -8.07 12.20
C LEU A 186 -22.75 -8.01 11.49
N GLU A 187 -22.76 -7.38 10.32
CA GLU A 187 -23.78 -7.56 9.29
C GLU A 187 -23.18 -8.38 8.16
N ILE A 188 -23.74 -9.56 7.90
CA ILE A 188 -23.23 -10.55 6.94
C ILE A 188 -24.27 -10.80 5.87
N GLY A 189 -23.89 -10.75 4.60
CA GLY A 189 -24.75 -10.99 3.45
C GLY A 189 -24.84 -9.82 2.50
N ASP A 190 -25.74 -9.94 1.52
CA ASP A 190 -26.10 -8.86 0.59
C ASP A 190 -27.30 -8.08 1.16
N GLU A 191 -27.65 -6.92 0.59
CA GLU A 191 -28.72 -6.03 1.09
C GLU A 191 -30.08 -6.73 1.28
N ASP A 192 -30.38 -7.72 0.42
CA ASP A 192 -31.66 -8.45 0.44
C ASP A 192 -31.69 -9.63 1.43
N ASP A 193 -30.52 -10.07 1.94
CA ASP A 193 -30.38 -11.20 2.87
C ASP A 193 -29.33 -10.92 3.96
N MET A 194 -29.50 -9.81 4.65
CA MET A 194 -28.59 -9.36 5.70
C MET A 194 -28.86 -10.08 7.02
N GLN A 195 -27.88 -10.80 7.53
CA GLN A 195 -27.91 -11.46 8.83
C GLN A 195 -27.06 -10.68 9.83
N LYS A 196 -27.50 -10.65 11.08
CA LYS A 196 -26.77 -10.05 12.19
C LYS A 196 -26.17 -11.15 13.04
N GLU A 197 -24.85 -11.10 13.18
CA GLU A 197 -24.09 -12.06 13.96
C GLU A 197 -23.21 -11.34 14.97
N SER A 198 -22.79 -12.04 15.99
CA SER A 198 -21.85 -11.52 17.00
C SER A 198 -20.82 -12.59 17.35
N ILE A 199 -19.56 -12.19 17.39
CA ILE A 199 -18.46 -13.04 17.78
C ILE A 199 -17.67 -12.35 18.92
N GLU A 200 -17.24 -13.12 19.91
CA GLU A 200 -16.38 -12.62 21.00
C GLU A 200 -14.93 -12.99 20.71
N ALA A 201 -14.05 -11.99 20.56
CA ALA A 201 -12.65 -12.17 20.21
C ALA A 201 -11.72 -11.75 21.35
N ARG A 202 -10.77 -12.63 21.72
CA ARG A 202 -9.74 -12.32 22.73
C ARG A 202 -8.74 -11.27 22.24
N CYS A 203 -8.50 -11.22 20.94
CA CYS A 203 -7.69 -10.20 20.28
C CYS A 203 -8.38 -9.73 19.01
N VAL A 204 -8.55 -8.42 18.84
CA VAL A 204 -9.07 -7.79 17.62
C VAL A 204 -7.95 -7.01 16.95
N VAL A 205 -7.73 -7.26 15.66
CA VAL A 205 -6.76 -6.53 14.85
C VAL A 205 -7.49 -5.68 13.81
N ASN A 206 -7.47 -4.37 13.99
CA ASN A 206 -8.05 -3.42 13.05
C ASN A 206 -7.07 -3.17 11.89
N ALA A 207 -7.27 -3.85 10.78
CA ALA A 207 -6.57 -3.69 9.50
C ALA A 207 -7.49 -3.15 8.39
N ALA A 208 -8.50 -2.35 8.77
CA ALA A 208 -9.59 -1.89 7.91
C ALA A 208 -9.21 -0.79 6.89
N GLY A 209 -7.92 -0.48 6.74
CA GLY A 209 -7.41 0.43 5.71
C GLY A 209 -8.07 1.81 5.77
N LEU A 210 -8.86 2.17 4.75
CA LEU A 210 -9.58 3.45 4.69
C LEU A 210 -10.55 3.65 5.85
N PHE A 211 -11.05 2.60 6.46
CA PHE A 211 -12.04 2.65 7.54
C PHE A 211 -11.45 2.42 8.94
N ALA A 212 -10.11 2.36 9.06
CA ALA A 212 -9.45 2.01 10.31
C ALA A 212 -9.71 3.02 11.45
N ASP A 213 -9.90 4.30 11.13
CA ASP A 213 -10.29 5.34 12.10
C ASP A 213 -11.73 5.16 12.61
N GLU A 214 -12.66 4.73 11.74
CA GLU A 214 -14.04 4.45 12.12
C GLU A 214 -14.14 3.23 13.05
N ILE A 215 -13.38 2.17 12.73
CA ILE A 215 -13.27 0.98 13.59
C ILE A 215 -12.68 1.34 14.95
N ALA A 216 -11.62 2.18 15.01
CA ALA A 216 -11.07 2.65 16.27
C ALA A 216 -12.09 3.49 17.07
N ALA A 217 -12.88 4.33 16.40
CA ALA A 217 -13.90 5.16 17.00
C ALA A 217 -15.05 4.33 17.64
N MET A 218 -15.32 3.10 17.18
CA MET A 218 -16.28 2.19 17.81
C MET A 218 -15.87 1.79 19.24
N LEU A 219 -14.54 1.80 19.54
CA LEU A 219 -13.98 1.59 20.88
C LEU A 219 -13.80 2.89 21.66
N GLY A 220 -14.30 4.01 21.13
CA GLY A 220 -14.16 5.35 21.76
C GLY A 220 -12.86 6.07 21.39
N ASN A 221 -11.96 5.43 20.64
CA ASN A 221 -10.68 6.04 20.25
C ASN A 221 -10.85 6.91 19.00
N LYS A 222 -10.84 8.22 19.19
CA LYS A 222 -10.98 9.24 18.14
C LYS A 222 -9.67 9.97 17.86
N SER A 223 -8.53 9.39 18.22
CA SER A 223 -7.20 10.01 18.07
C SER A 223 -6.78 10.15 16.60
N TRP A 224 -7.38 9.39 15.70
CA TRP A 224 -7.02 9.38 14.29
C TRP A 224 -8.18 9.77 13.39
N LYS A 225 -7.83 10.40 12.27
CA LYS A 225 -8.73 10.68 11.17
C LYS A 225 -8.04 10.36 9.85
N ILE A 226 -8.68 9.57 9.02
CA ILE A 226 -8.20 9.23 7.68
C ILE A 226 -8.78 10.22 6.67
N TYR A 227 -7.89 10.79 5.88
CA TYR A 227 -8.21 11.68 4.77
C TYR A 227 -7.95 10.92 3.46
N PRO A 228 -9.00 10.56 2.71
CA PRO A 228 -8.84 9.83 1.46
C PRO A 228 -8.12 10.70 0.43
N VAL A 229 -7.03 10.17 -0.14
CA VAL A 229 -6.33 10.81 -1.25
C VAL A 229 -6.39 9.90 -2.46
N ARG A 230 -7.07 10.37 -3.52
CA ARG A 230 -7.20 9.64 -4.77
C ARG A 230 -5.91 9.75 -5.57
N GLY A 231 -5.42 8.59 -6.00
CA GLY A 231 -4.35 8.44 -6.96
C GLY A 231 -4.92 7.89 -8.25
N GLU A 232 -4.85 8.67 -9.32
CA GLU A 232 -5.39 8.32 -10.63
C GLU A 232 -4.27 7.92 -11.56
N TYR A 233 -4.58 7.02 -12.48
CA TYR A 233 -3.64 6.52 -13.48
C TYR A 233 -4.19 6.71 -14.89
N CYS A 234 -3.27 7.02 -15.82
CA CYS A 234 -3.45 6.74 -17.23
C CYS A 234 -2.59 5.54 -17.64
N GLU A 235 -3.00 4.82 -18.65
CA GLU A 235 -2.29 3.66 -19.19
C GLU A 235 -1.88 3.90 -20.63
N VAL A 236 -0.67 3.49 -20.99
CA VAL A 236 -0.15 3.44 -22.36
C VAL A 236 -0.05 1.99 -22.81
N ARG A 237 -0.69 1.68 -23.90
CA ARG A 237 -0.78 0.33 -24.49
C ARG A 237 -0.18 0.27 -25.88
N GLY A 238 -0.08 -0.94 -26.42
CA GLY A 238 0.38 -1.20 -27.77
C GLY A 238 1.85 -0.81 -27.99
N PRO A 239 2.24 -0.44 -29.22
CA PRO A 239 3.65 -0.16 -29.54
C PRO A 239 4.28 0.96 -28.73
N ARG A 240 3.49 1.95 -28.32
CA ARG A 240 3.96 3.09 -27.49
C ARG A 240 4.32 2.66 -26.04
N SER A 241 3.92 1.49 -25.62
CA SER A 241 4.34 0.95 -24.32
C SER A 241 5.84 0.66 -24.21
N SER A 242 6.55 0.58 -25.35
CA SER A 242 8.01 0.43 -25.42
C SER A 242 8.80 1.69 -25.08
N LEU A 243 8.15 2.85 -24.95
CA LEU A 243 8.81 4.09 -24.52
C LEU A 243 9.46 4.00 -23.13
N ILE A 244 9.03 3.06 -22.31
CA ILE A 244 9.56 2.83 -20.95
C ILE A 244 9.91 1.36 -20.80
N ASN A 245 11.09 1.08 -20.27
CA ASN A 245 11.60 -0.28 -20.02
C ASN A 245 11.40 -0.73 -18.57
N SER A 246 11.49 0.22 -17.60
CA SER A 246 11.46 -0.08 -16.16
C SER A 246 10.55 0.89 -15.39
N LEU A 247 10.98 1.29 -14.22
CA LEU A 247 10.32 2.29 -13.38
C LEU A 247 11.12 3.60 -13.45
N VAL A 248 10.47 4.68 -13.87
CA VAL A 248 11.10 6.01 -13.93
C VAL A 248 10.24 7.00 -13.14
N TYR A 249 10.84 7.64 -12.17
CA TYR A 249 10.19 8.58 -11.28
C TYR A 249 10.86 9.96 -11.40
N PRO A 250 10.11 11.06 -11.37
CA PRO A 250 10.68 12.37 -11.08
C PRO A 250 11.13 12.43 -9.63
N LEU A 251 11.83 13.49 -9.26
CA LEU A 251 12.05 13.83 -7.87
C LEU A 251 10.70 14.11 -7.17
N PRO A 252 10.57 13.75 -5.87
CA PRO A 252 9.37 14.04 -5.10
C PRO A 252 9.09 15.53 -5.02
N HIS A 253 7.80 15.92 -5.07
CA HIS A 253 7.43 17.29 -4.78
C HIS A 253 7.75 17.66 -3.32
N HIS A 254 8.16 18.92 -3.09
CA HIS A 254 8.55 19.41 -1.76
C HIS A 254 7.40 19.45 -0.74
N ASP A 255 6.13 19.37 -1.17
CA ASP A 255 4.97 19.33 -0.29
C ASP A 255 4.77 17.98 0.43
N GLY A 256 5.44 16.93 -0.04
CA GLY A 256 5.32 15.57 0.50
C GLY A 256 3.97 14.88 0.21
N LEU A 257 3.10 15.53 -0.58
CA LEU A 257 1.79 14.98 -0.92
C LEU A 257 1.91 13.83 -1.92
N SER A 258 2.79 13.99 -2.91
CA SER A 258 3.00 13.07 -4.01
C SER A 258 4.49 12.94 -4.37
N LEU A 259 4.84 11.80 -4.97
CA LEU A 259 6.15 11.61 -5.62
C LEU A 259 6.15 12.10 -7.08
N GLY A 260 5.10 12.80 -7.54
CA GLY A 260 4.91 13.19 -8.93
C GLY A 260 4.26 12.08 -9.77
N VAL A 261 3.99 12.37 -11.04
CA VAL A 261 3.48 11.37 -12.00
C VAL A 261 4.65 10.46 -12.41
N HIS A 262 4.53 9.18 -12.09
CA HIS A 262 5.56 8.17 -12.36
C HIS A 262 5.30 7.41 -13.64
N PHE A 263 6.35 6.80 -14.19
CA PHE A 263 6.25 5.80 -15.23
C PHE A 263 6.49 4.43 -14.58
N THR A 264 5.47 3.59 -14.60
CA THR A 264 5.54 2.25 -14.03
C THR A 264 5.29 1.20 -15.09
N LYS A 265 6.33 0.51 -15.56
CA LYS A 265 6.18 -0.63 -16.45
C LYS A 265 5.43 -1.74 -15.70
N THR A 266 4.36 -2.26 -16.31
CA THR A 266 3.58 -3.33 -15.69
C THR A 266 4.14 -4.72 -16.02
N LEU A 267 3.72 -5.73 -15.28
CA LEU A 267 4.04 -7.13 -15.59
C LEU A 267 3.50 -7.57 -16.96
N TRP A 268 2.46 -6.89 -17.43
CA TRP A 268 1.71 -7.23 -18.64
C TRP A 268 2.18 -6.49 -19.89
N GLY A 269 3.27 -5.72 -19.77
CA GLY A 269 3.90 -5.05 -20.91
C GLY A 269 3.37 -3.66 -21.23
N THR A 270 2.32 -3.19 -20.59
CA THR A 270 1.89 -1.79 -20.63
C THR A 270 2.71 -0.92 -19.68
N PHE A 271 2.52 0.39 -19.68
CA PHE A 271 2.98 1.20 -18.57
C PHE A 271 1.92 2.18 -18.06
N LEU A 272 1.97 2.48 -16.77
CA LEU A 272 1.10 3.42 -16.10
C LEU A 272 1.79 4.76 -15.94
N LEU A 273 1.04 5.83 -16.17
CA LEU A 273 1.36 7.20 -15.77
C LEU A 273 0.54 7.53 -14.53
N GLY A 274 1.19 7.92 -13.47
CA GLY A 274 0.57 8.18 -12.18
C GLY A 274 1.32 7.49 -11.05
N PRO A 275 0.75 7.55 -9.83
CA PRO A 275 -0.55 8.14 -9.54
C PRO A 275 -0.49 9.66 -9.31
N THR A 276 -1.62 10.31 -9.50
CA THR A 276 -1.86 11.67 -9.00
C THR A 276 -2.09 11.66 -7.48
N ALA A 277 -2.35 12.82 -6.88
CA ALA A 277 -2.68 12.92 -5.47
C ALA A 277 -3.69 14.04 -5.23
N THR A 278 -4.96 13.68 -5.13
CA THR A 278 -6.06 14.62 -4.93
C THR A 278 -6.86 14.20 -3.69
N TYR A 279 -7.00 15.10 -2.71
CA TYR A 279 -7.93 14.87 -1.60
C TYR A 279 -9.35 14.83 -2.11
N VAL A 280 -10.12 13.84 -1.67
CA VAL A 280 -11.51 13.64 -2.07
C VAL A 280 -12.39 13.49 -0.85
N GLU A 281 -13.66 13.86 -1.02
CA GLU A 281 -14.69 13.58 -0.04
C GLU A 281 -15.21 12.14 -0.22
N GLY A 282 -15.40 11.46 0.90
CA GLY A 282 -15.84 10.07 0.94
C GLY A 282 -14.73 9.05 0.68
N LYS A 283 -14.90 7.86 1.23
CA LYS A 283 -13.94 6.74 1.14
C LYS A 283 -14.28 5.78 -0.01
N ASP A 284 -15.18 6.19 -0.88
CA ASP A 284 -15.71 5.47 -2.06
C ASP A 284 -15.58 6.26 -3.37
N ASN A 285 -15.04 7.49 -3.32
CA ASN A 285 -14.93 8.35 -4.48
C ASN A 285 -13.74 7.96 -5.38
N TYR A 286 -13.91 6.90 -6.15
CA TYR A 286 -12.88 6.44 -7.10
C TYR A 286 -12.94 7.17 -8.45
N GLU A 287 -14.13 7.54 -8.94
CA GLU A 287 -14.31 7.91 -10.35
C GLU A 287 -14.92 9.31 -10.58
N ARG A 288 -15.43 9.99 -9.54
CA ARG A 288 -16.04 11.32 -9.69
C ARG A 288 -14.96 12.40 -9.85
N ASP A 289 -15.16 13.32 -10.78
CA ASP A 289 -14.29 14.49 -11.01
C ASP A 289 -12.82 14.12 -11.22
N ARG A 290 -12.56 13.17 -12.13
CA ARG A 290 -11.21 12.74 -12.49
C ARG A 290 -10.47 13.81 -13.28
N LEU A 291 -9.15 13.84 -13.13
CA LEU A 291 -8.28 14.75 -13.86
C LEU A 291 -8.33 14.45 -15.37
N PRO A 292 -8.28 15.51 -16.21
CA PRO A 292 -8.18 15.35 -17.65
C PRO A 292 -6.90 14.62 -18.07
N ILE A 293 -6.98 13.79 -19.12
CA ILE A 293 -5.81 13.04 -19.65
C ILE A 293 -4.66 13.99 -20.01
N ARG A 294 -4.97 15.20 -20.47
CA ARG A 294 -3.97 16.23 -20.82
C ARG A 294 -3.01 16.53 -19.67
N GLU A 295 -3.49 16.61 -18.44
CA GLU A 295 -2.64 16.90 -17.26
C GLU A 295 -1.60 15.81 -17.01
N PHE A 296 -1.95 14.55 -17.29
CA PHE A 296 -0.99 13.44 -17.23
C PHE A 296 0.06 13.55 -18.35
N ALA A 297 -0.35 13.90 -19.56
CA ALA A 297 0.58 14.06 -20.68
C ALA A 297 1.56 15.22 -20.41
N GLU A 298 1.06 16.39 -20.01
CA GLU A 298 1.89 17.55 -19.69
C GLU A 298 2.91 17.25 -18.57
N SER A 299 2.47 16.58 -17.49
CA SER A 299 3.37 16.18 -16.41
C SER A 299 4.43 15.18 -16.86
N ALA A 300 4.05 14.23 -17.70
CA ALA A 300 4.97 13.20 -18.21
C ALA A 300 6.00 13.76 -19.20
N GLN A 301 5.65 14.75 -20.01
CA GLN A 301 6.52 15.34 -21.04
C GLN A 301 7.79 15.99 -20.48
N VAL A 302 7.85 16.31 -19.20
CA VAL A 302 9.06 16.79 -18.53
C VAL A 302 10.22 15.80 -18.69
N LEU A 303 9.96 14.51 -18.46
CA LEU A 303 10.97 13.46 -18.57
C LEU A 303 10.83 12.61 -19.85
N LEU A 304 9.64 12.51 -20.42
CA LEU A 304 9.30 11.72 -21.61
C LEU A 304 8.63 12.60 -22.68
N PRO A 305 9.37 13.47 -23.39
CA PRO A 305 8.78 14.43 -24.34
C PRO A 305 8.01 13.81 -25.50
N GLU A 306 8.27 12.54 -25.82
CA GLU A 306 7.63 11.82 -26.91
C GLU A 306 6.21 11.33 -26.62
N VAL A 307 5.79 11.31 -25.33
CA VAL A 307 4.43 10.90 -24.97
C VAL A 307 3.43 11.99 -25.38
N LYS A 308 2.32 11.57 -25.97
CA LYS A 308 1.23 12.46 -26.39
C LYS A 308 -0.05 12.09 -25.66
N GLU A 309 -0.96 13.04 -25.56
CA GLU A 309 -2.29 12.80 -24.99
C GLU A 309 -3.01 11.63 -25.71
N SER A 310 -2.84 11.53 -27.04
CA SER A 310 -3.42 10.45 -27.86
C SER A 310 -2.85 9.05 -27.55
N ASP A 311 -1.72 8.95 -26.86
CA ASP A 311 -1.12 7.68 -26.46
C ASP A 311 -1.76 7.15 -25.15
N LEU A 312 -2.50 8.00 -24.43
CA LEU A 312 -3.00 7.75 -23.08
C LEU A 312 -4.46 7.31 -23.10
N GLN A 313 -4.77 6.41 -22.21
CA GLN A 313 -6.14 6.02 -21.88
C GLN A 313 -6.33 6.16 -20.36
N LEU A 314 -7.51 6.62 -19.93
CA LEU A 314 -7.84 6.62 -18.52
C LEU A 314 -7.77 5.18 -17.98
N GLY A 315 -6.95 4.99 -16.98
CA GLY A 315 -6.85 3.75 -16.21
C GLY A 315 -7.75 3.80 -14.98
N TYR A 316 -7.44 3.01 -14.00
CA TYR A 316 -8.13 2.97 -12.72
C TYR A 316 -7.65 4.09 -11.77
N SER A 317 -8.34 4.21 -10.65
CA SER A 317 -7.92 5.02 -9.52
C SER A 317 -7.90 4.19 -8.23
N GLY A 318 -7.16 4.67 -7.24
CA GLY A 318 -7.11 4.10 -5.89
C GLY A 318 -7.19 5.18 -4.83
N LEU A 319 -7.64 4.83 -3.63
CA LEU A 319 -7.70 5.73 -2.48
C LEU A 319 -6.63 5.36 -1.46
N ARG A 320 -5.83 6.35 -1.05
CA ARG A 320 -4.81 6.20 0.01
C ARG A 320 -5.40 6.66 1.34
N PRO A 321 -5.26 5.85 2.41
CA PRO A 321 -5.69 6.24 3.77
C PRO A 321 -4.65 7.16 4.43
N LYS A 322 -4.57 8.43 4.01
CA LYS A 322 -3.62 9.38 4.60
C LYS A 322 -4.06 9.88 5.97
N LEU A 323 -3.08 10.13 6.84
CA LEU A 323 -3.28 10.78 8.15
C LEU A 323 -3.00 12.28 8.12
N VAL A 324 -2.33 12.77 7.09
CA VAL A 324 -2.08 14.20 6.90
C VAL A 324 -3.32 14.86 6.32
N PRO A 325 -3.87 15.91 6.94
CA PRO A 325 -5.02 16.64 6.41
C PRO A 325 -4.65 17.45 5.16
N PRO A 326 -5.63 17.94 4.37
CA PRO A 326 -5.38 18.73 3.16
C PRO A 326 -4.54 20.00 3.40
N THR A 327 -4.62 20.58 4.59
CA THR A 327 -3.84 21.76 5.01
C THR A 327 -2.48 21.41 5.62
N GLY A 328 -2.21 20.13 5.83
CA GLY A 328 -0.97 19.64 6.42
C GLY A 328 0.15 19.46 5.38
N LYS A 329 1.37 19.29 5.86
CA LYS A 329 2.56 19.03 5.04
C LYS A 329 3.29 17.79 5.55
N GLY A 330 4.08 17.18 4.66
CA GLY A 330 4.95 16.05 5.00
C GLY A 330 4.27 14.68 4.88
N ILE A 331 4.96 13.69 5.40
CA ILE A 331 4.56 12.27 5.35
C ILE A 331 4.33 11.79 6.77
N ALA A 332 3.10 11.38 7.10
CA ALA A 332 2.83 10.68 8.36
C ALA A 332 3.38 9.26 8.30
N ASP A 333 3.85 8.76 9.44
CA ASP A 333 4.26 7.38 9.60
C ASP A 333 3.06 6.43 9.72
N PHE A 334 3.29 5.13 9.66
CA PHE A 334 2.31 4.12 10.04
C PHE A 334 2.02 4.21 11.54
N VAL A 335 0.77 4.00 11.90
CA VAL A 335 0.37 3.79 13.29
C VAL A 335 0.06 2.32 13.47
N ILE A 336 0.84 1.63 14.29
CA ILE A 336 0.61 0.24 14.69
C ILE A 336 0.72 0.21 16.21
N THR A 337 -0.41 0.11 16.89
CA THR A 337 -0.45 0.24 18.35
C THR A 337 -1.64 -0.49 18.97
N ARG A 338 -1.51 -0.87 20.25
CA ARG A 338 -2.64 -1.28 21.05
C ARG A 338 -3.55 -0.10 21.38
N ASP A 339 -4.83 -0.35 21.51
CA ASP A 339 -5.76 0.63 22.03
C ASP A 339 -5.46 0.86 23.53
N PRO A 340 -5.32 2.12 23.98
CA PRO A 340 -4.95 2.40 25.36
C PRO A 340 -6.05 2.07 26.39
N ALA A 341 -7.31 2.07 25.96
CA ALA A 341 -8.45 1.75 26.83
C ALA A 341 -8.89 0.27 26.70
N VAL A 342 -8.61 -0.35 25.55
CA VAL A 342 -9.02 -1.73 25.24
C VAL A 342 -7.78 -2.50 24.75
N PRO A 343 -6.92 -3.01 25.64
CA PRO A 343 -5.65 -3.66 25.28
C PRO A 343 -5.79 -4.88 24.35
N GLN A 344 -6.99 -5.46 24.27
CA GLN A 344 -7.34 -6.55 23.35
C GLN A 344 -7.44 -6.11 21.89
N ALA A 345 -7.46 -4.79 21.61
CA ALA A 345 -7.52 -4.24 20.27
C ALA A 345 -6.15 -3.71 19.81
N ILE A 346 -5.74 -4.06 18.61
CA ILE A 346 -4.53 -3.56 17.94
C ILE A 346 -4.99 -2.80 16.69
N HIS A 347 -4.58 -1.55 16.56
CA HIS A 347 -4.94 -0.70 15.43
C HIS A 347 -3.79 -0.50 14.46
N LEU A 348 -4.09 -0.65 13.16
CA LEU A 348 -3.20 -0.29 12.06
C LEU A 348 -3.85 0.83 11.26
N VAL A 349 -3.38 2.06 11.44
CA VAL A 349 -3.97 3.25 10.84
C VAL A 349 -2.97 3.95 9.92
N GLY A 350 -3.46 4.51 8.83
CA GLY A 350 -2.58 5.18 7.85
C GLY A 350 -1.74 4.22 7.01
N MET A 351 -2.21 2.99 6.81
CA MET A 351 -1.51 1.94 6.05
C MET A 351 -1.60 2.20 4.53
N GLU A 352 -1.07 3.35 4.11
CA GLU A 352 -0.87 3.72 2.69
C GLU A 352 0.44 3.14 2.13
N SER A 353 1.01 3.72 1.05
CA SER A 353 2.36 3.36 0.60
C SER A 353 3.40 3.61 1.71
N PRO A 354 4.25 2.64 2.00
CA PRO A 354 4.58 1.40 1.26
C PRO A 354 3.86 0.14 1.74
N GLY A 355 2.62 0.20 2.20
CA GLY A 355 1.91 -0.91 2.84
C GLY A 355 1.91 -2.22 2.05
N LEU A 356 1.82 -2.16 0.70
CA LEU A 356 1.89 -3.36 -0.13
C LEU A 356 3.25 -4.07 0.03
N THR A 357 4.34 -3.34 -0.09
CA THR A 357 5.71 -3.86 0.09
C THR A 357 5.94 -4.33 1.53
N ALA A 358 5.45 -3.55 2.49
CA ALA A 358 5.68 -3.80 3.92
C ALA A 358 4.81 -4.94 4.49
N ALA A 359 3.84 -5.48 3.75
CA ALA A 359 2.77 -6.32 4.27
C ALA A 359 3.27 -7.51 5.11
N SER A 360 4.28 -8.24 4.64
CA SER A 360 4.85 -9.37 5.38
C SER A 360 5.59 -8.92 6.65
N ALA A 361 6.37 -7.84 6.58
CA ALA A 361 7.08 -7.29 7.75
C ALA A 361 6.09 -6.72 8.79
N VAL A 362 5.00 -6.10 8.33
CA VAL A 362 3.89 -5.66 9.20
C VAL A 362 3.26 -6.87 9.89
N ALA A 363 3.02 -7.96 9.16
CA ALA A 363 2.42 -9.15 9.73
C ALA A 363 3.30 -9.76 10.84
N GLU A 364 4.60 -9.87 10.62
CA GLU A 364 5.56 -10.33 11.63
C GLU A 364 5.59 -9.40 12.86
N HIS A 365 5.54 -8.08 12.64
CA HIS A 365 5.48 -7.10 13.72
C HIS A 365 4.20 -7.23 14.54
N VAL A 366 3.04 -7.35 13.88
CA VAL A 366 1.72 -7.49 14.54
C VAL A 366 1.60 -8.84 15.25
N SER A 367 2.17 -9.91 14.70
CA SER A 367 2.19 -11.23 15.36
C SER A 367 2.85 -11.18 16.74
N LYS A 368 3.90 -10.36 16.92
CA LYS A 368 4.53 -10.14 18.23
C LYS A 368 3.57 -9.42 19.19
N LEU A 369 2.88 -8.39 18.71
CA LEU A 369 1.85 -7.71 19.51
C LEU A 369 0.69 -8.64 19.88
N VAL A 370 0.25 -9.49 18.95
CA VAL A 370 -0.79 -10.50 19.24
C VAL A 370 -0.32 -11.45 20.33
N ALA A 371 0.92 -11.93 20.28
CA ALA A 371 1.47 -12.85 21.29
C ALA A 371 1.33 -12.28 22.71
N GLU A 372 1.64 -11.00 22.92
CA GLU A 372 1.51 -10.33 24.21
C GLU A 372 0.07 -10.32 24.78
N THR A 373 -0.96 -10.60 23.97
CA THR A 373 -2.35 -10.71 24.43
C THR A 373 -2.61 -12.07 25.08
N PHE A 374 -1.80 -13.08 24.75
CA PHE A 374 -1.98 -14.45 25.18
C PHE A 374 -0.95 -14.90 26.23
N ASP A 375 0.10 -14.09 26.44
CA ASP A 375 1.08 -14.26 27.51
C ASP A 375 0.54 -13.69 28.85
#